data_09198d8eef53cfdbc6db0baab0f51799
#
_entry.id   09198d8eef53cfdbc6db0baab0f51799
#
_cell.length_a   1.000
_cell.length_b   1.000
_cell.length_c   1.000
_cell.angle_alpha   90.00
_cell.angle_beta   90.00
_cell.angle_gamma   90.00
#
_symmetry.space_group_name_H-M   'P 1'
#
loop_
_entity.id
_entity.type
_entity.pdbx_description
1 polymer ?
#
loop_
_entity_poly.entity_id
_entity_poly.type
_entity_poly.pdbx_seq_one_letter_code
_entity_poly.pdbx_strand_id
1 'polypeptide(L)'
;GLMQDLGVELAADGCPGFVTPVDVRGARLLVTVNSKDAFAEPDHLFWWWRIFHAADESWTLSSENWEGVNWGLYTGDYSAMRTIAKRIIENVERLNCQALLLPECGHAYYATRYALERWFPESLQQFRIYSVFDLLLEYLDQGRIRVDPAVHDRLATFHDSCNYGRKSLQTFGHGYFDEGRALVRACCQKYVDLVPDREENYCCGAGGGAWAYPFAAERVFHGRIKARQIAESGARLVVTACHNCRDQIEKSLKREFNLNIEVEFLWELVARSLLTRDGGRS
;
A
#
# COMPACT_ATOMS: atom_id res chain seq x y z
N GLY A 1 4.57 -19.33 -14.07
CA GLY A 1 5.42 -18.14 -14.17
C GLY A 1 5.67 -17.50 -12.81
N LEU A 2 6.39 -16.37 -12.76
CA LEU A 2 6.87 -15.73 -11.51
C LEU A 2 5.84 -15.72 -10.38
N MET A 3 4.60 -15.29 -10.64
CA MET A 3 3.56 -15.21 -9.60
C MET A 3 3.15 -16.56 -9.03
N GLN A 4 3.14 -17.62 -9.86
CA GLN A 4 2.90 -18.98 -9.40
C GLN A 4 4.07 -19.52 -8.56
N ASP A 5 5.31 -19.23 -8.99
CA ASP A 5 6.53 -19.67 -8.28
C ASP A 5 6.58 -19.03 -6.87
N LEU A 6 6.30 -17.73 -6.77
CA LEU A 6 6.14 -17.03 -5.49
C LEU A 6 5.02 -17.62 -4.62
N GLY A 7 3.92 -18.06 -5.24
CA GLY A 7 2.84 -18.76 -4.52
C GLY A 7 3.29 -20.09 -3.92
N VAL A 8 4.13 -20.83 -4.62
CA VAL A 8 4.71 -22.08 -4.12
C VAL A 8 5.64 -21.81 -2.92
N GLU A 9 6.45 -20.76 -3.00
CA GLU A 9 7.32 -20.35 -1.88
C GLU A 9 6.49 -19.97 -0.66
N LEU A 10 5.43 -19.19 -0.83
CA LEU A 10 4.54 -18.83 0.27
C LEU A 10 3.81 -20.04 0.86
N ALA A 11 3.43 -21.01 0.04
CA ALA A 11 2.82 -22.26 0.53
C ALA A 11 3.78 -23.05 1.43
N ALA A 12 5.06 -23.03 1.14
CA ALA A 12 6.09 -23.63 1.96
C ALA A 12 6.39 -22.82 3.24
N ASP A 13 6.18 -21.50 3.19
CA ASP A 13 6.45 -20.56 4.28
C ASP A 13 5.19 -20.19 5.10
N GLY A 14 4.47 -21.21 5.57
CA GLY A 14 3.38 -21.07 6.55
C GLY A 14 1.97 -20.83 5.98
N CYS A 15 1.77 -20.89 4.65
CA CYS A 15 0.46 -20.82 4.02
C CYS A 15 0.14 -22.09 3.22
N PRO A 16 -0.02 -23.26 3.87
CA PRO A 16 -0.16 -24.54 3.18
C PRO A 16 -1.36 -24.54 2.24
N GLY A 17 -1.12 -25.02 1.00
CA GLY A 17 -2.14 -25.07 -0.05
C GLY A 17 -2.38 -23.73 -0.77
N PHE A 18 -1.61 -22.68 -0.47
CA PHE A 18 -1.73 -21.42 -1.17
C PHE A 18 -1.35 -21.57 -2.65
N VAL A 19 -2.20 -21.02 -3.49
CA VAL A 19 -1.95 -20.89 -4.94
C VAL A 19 -2.28 -19.46 -5.34
N THR A 20 -1.35 -18.79 -6.02
CA THR A 20 -1.59 -17.44 -6.52
C THR A 20 -2.67 -17.46 -7.61
N PRO A 21 -3.84 -16.84 -7.39
CA PRO A 21 -4.91 -16.84 -8.38
C PRO A 21 -4.60 -15.84 -9.50
N VAL A 22 -4.62 -16.33 -10.74
CA VAL A 22 -4.43 -15.50 -11.94
C VAL A 22 -5.57 -15.76 -12.91
N ASP A 23 -6.18 -14.68 -13.42
CA ASP A 23 -7.31 -14.72 -14.36
C ASP A 23 -8.54 -15.51 -13.86
N VAL A 24 -8.74 -15.57 -12.55
CA VAL A 24 -9.92 -16.21 -11.95
C VAL A 24 -11.13 -15.28 -12.10
N ARG A 25 -12.15 -15.72 -12.82
CA ARG A 25 -13.37 -14.95 -13.03
C ARG A 25 -14.29 -15.03 -11.81
N GLY A 26 -14.96 -13.92 -11.51
CA GLY A 26 -15.93 -13.83 -10.42
C GLY A 26 -15.30 -13.68 -9.04
N ALA A 27 -14.01 -13.46 -8.95
CA ALA A 27 -13.35 -13.12 -7.70
C ALA A 27 -13.90 -11.79 -7.13
N ARG A 28 -13.91 -11.66 -5.81
CA ARG A 28 -14.32 -10.40 -5.18
C ARG A 28 -13.36 -9.25 -5.55
N LEU A 29 -12.05 -9.48 -5.45
CA LEU A 29 -11.05 -8.46 -5.71
C LEU A 29 -10.24 -8.76 -6.97
N LEU A 30 -10.11 -7.77 -7.85
CA LEU A 30 -8.97 -7.67 -8.76
C LEU A 30 -7.86 -6.90 -8.03
N VAL A 31 -6.67 -7.47 -7.99
CA VAL A 31 -5.50 -6.86 -7.34
C VAL A 31 -4.47 -6.51 -8.41
N THR A 32 -4.00 -5.28 -8.41
CA THR A 32 -2.89 -4.84 -9.26
C THR A 32 -1.55 -5.02 -8.56
N VAL A 33 -0.46 -4.95 -9.32
CA VAL A 33 0.91 -5.12 -8.81
C VAL A 33 1.79 -4.00 -9.35
N ASN A 34 2.76 -3.57 -8.56
CA ASN A 34 3.81 -2.67 -9.02
C ASN A 34 4.89 -3.50 -9.73
N SER A 35 5.32 -3.05 -10.91
CA SER A 35 6.42 -3.69 -11.64
C SER A 35 7.71 -3.79 -10.82
N LYS A 36 7.95 -2.81 -9.94
CA LYS A 36 9.09 -2.86 -9.02
C LYS A 36 9.00 -4.04 -8.05
N ASP A 37 7.83 -4.28 -7.46
CA ASP A 37 7.63 -5.44 -6.58
C ASP A 37 7.82 -6.72 -7.36
N ALA A 38 7.20 -6.83 -8.55
CA ALA A 38 7.26 -8.04 -9.35
C ALA A 38 8.69 -8.42 -9.78
N PHE A 39 9.55 -7.44 -10.11
CA PHE A 39 10.84 -7.72 -10.73
C PHE A 39 12.06 -7.40 -9.87
N ALA A 40 11.93 -6.62 -8.82
CA ALA A 40 13.06 -6.21 -7.99
C ALA A 40 12.92 -6.60 -6.50
N GLU A 41 11.70 -6.66 -5.99
CA GLU A 41 11.43 -6.88 -4.56
C GLU A 41 10.19 -7.80 -4.40
N PRO A 42 10.20 -9.02 -4.99
CA PRO A 42 9.01 -9.89 -5.04
C PRO A 42 8.49 -10.31 -3.66
N ASP A 43 9.35 -10.37 -2.65
CA ASP A 43 8.98 -10.70 -1.27
C ASP A 43 7.95 -9.70 -0.69
N HIS A 44 7.87 -8.49 -1.22
CA HIS A 44 6.86 -7.51 -0.79
C HIS A 44 5.42 -7.95 -1.11
N LEU A 45 5.23 -8.82 -2.10
CA LEU A 45 3.92 -9.37 -2.45
C LEU A 45 3.42 -10.36 -1.41
N PHE A 46 4.34 -11.07 -0.71
CA PHE A 46 3.99 -12.06 0.30
C PHE A 46 3.16 -11.48 1.44
N TRP A 47 3.36 -10.23 1.81
CA TRP A 47 2.59 -9.60 2.89
C TRP A 47 1.10 -9.55 2.55
N TRP A 48 0.75 -9.11 1.34
CA TRP A 48 -0.64 -9.11 0.89
C TRP A 48 -1.21 -10.52 0.73
N TRP A 49 -0.43 -11.44 0.20
CA TRP A 49 -0.88 -12.81 -0.01
C TRP A 49 -1.13 -13.55 1.31
N ARG A 50 -0.29 -13.32 2.33
CA ARG A 50 -0.52 -13.80 3.71
C ARG A 50 -1.81 -13.22 4.28
N ILE A 51 -2.05 -11.92 4.10
CA ILE A 51 -3.28 -11.28 4.57
C ILE A 51 -4.50 -11.88 3.86
N PHE A 52 -4.46 -12.04 2.52
CA PHE A 52 -5.56 -12.63 1.76
C PHE A 52 -5.82 -14.09 2.17
N HIS A 53 -4.77 -14.87 2.39
CA HIS A 53 -4.89 -16.24 2.88
C HIS A 53 -5.52 -16.29 4.28
N ALA A 54 -5.05 -15.46 5.21
CA ALA A 54 -5.60 -15.38 6.56
C ALA A 54 -7.06 -14.92 6.58
N ALA A 55 -7.42 -13.96 5.71
CA ALA A 55 -8.76 -13.41 5.57
C ALA A 55 -9.72 -14.32 4.79
N ASP A 56 -9.26 -15.44 4.20
CA ASP A 56 -10.01 -16.26 3.26
C ASP A 56 -10.61 -15.39 2.13
N GLU A 57 -9.77 -14.57 1.51
CA GLU A 57 -10.21 -13.60 0.50
C GLU A 57 -10.33 -14.24 -0.88
N SER A 58 -11.39 -13.89 -1.59
CA SER A 58 -11.58 -14.24 -2.99
C SER A 58 -10.98 -13.14 -3.87
N TRP A 59 -9.81 -13.39 -4.44
CA TRP A 59 -9.08 -12.39 -5.21
C TRP A 59 -8.43 -13.00 -6.45
N THR A 60 -7.95 -12.15 -7.36
CA THR A 60 -7.19 -12.57 -8.53
C THR A 60 -6.25 -11.47 -9.01
N LEU A 61 -5.14 -11.88 -9.63
CA LEU A 61 -4.34 -11.04 -10.51
C LEU A 61 -4.87 -11.16 -11.96
N SER A 62 -4.53 -10.18 -12.79
CA SER A 62 -4.70 -10.30 -14.24
C SER A 62 -3.35 -10.66 -14.88
N SER A 63 -3.35 -11.54 -15.87
CA SER A 63 -2.16 -11.79 -16.70
C SER A 63 -1.89 -10.66 -17.70
N GLU A 64 -2.88 -9.78 -17.93
CA GLU A 64 -2.81 -8.64 -18.83
C GLU A 64 -2.98 -7.32 -18.07
N ASN A 65 -2.21 -6.28 -18.44
CA ASN A 65 -2.33 -4.93 -17.88
C ASN A 65 -2.42 -4.91 -16.34
N TRP A 66 -1.62 -5.72 -15.70
CA TRP A 66 -1.63 -5.99 -14.25
C TRP A 66 -1.04 -4.87 -13.40
N GLU A 67 -0.27 -3.93 -14.00
CA GLU A 67 0.36 -2.84 -13.26
C GLU A 67 -0.64 -1.73 -12.94
N GLY A 68 -0.68 -1.34 -11.65
CA GLY A 68 -1.57 -0.28 -11.16
C GLY A 68 -0.98 1.13 -11.21
N VAL A 69 0.33 1.28 -11.40
CA VAL A 69 0.98 2.59 -11.42
C VAL A 69 0.59 3.37 -12.67
N ASN A 70 0.01 4.54 -12.48
CA ASN A 70 -0.42 5.40 -13.57
C ASN A 70 0.62 6.47 -13.90
N TRP A 71 1.49 6.16 -14.84
CA TRP A 71 2.58 7.03 -15.29
C TRP A 71 2.10 8.34 -15.94
N GLY A 72 0.88 8.36 -16.51
CA GLY A 72 0.29 9.58 -17.08
C GLY A 72 0.09 10.69 -16.05
N LEU A 73 -0.17 10.36 -14.79
CA LEU A 73 -0.25 11.37 -13.73
C LEU A 73 1.12 12.02 -13.45
N TYR A 74 2.21 11.25 -13.49
CA TYR A 74 3.57 11.78 -13.28
C TYR A 74 4.03 12.73 -14.40
N THR A 75 3.68 12.39 -15.63
CA THR A 75 4.07 13.17 -16.81
C THR A 75 3.12 14.32 -17.12
N GLY A 76 1.95 14.36 -16.45
CA GLY A 76 0.89 15.32 -16.77
C GLY A 76 0.14 14.98 -18.07
N ASP A 77 0.33 13.79 -18.62
CA ASP A 77 -0.35 13.31 -19.82
C ASP A 77 -1.70 12.68 -19.47
N TYR A 78 -2.76 13.45 -19.52
CA TYR A 78 -4.11 12.99 -19.23
C TYR A 78 -4.62 11.94 -20.23
N SER A 79 -4.12 11.92 -21.47
CA SER A 79 -4.49 10.90 -22.46
C SER A 79 -3.90 9.54 -22.07
N ALA A 80 -2.62 9.50 -21.70
CA ALA A 80 -1.97 8.32 -21.16
C ALA A 80 -2.63 7.87 -19.85
N MET A 81 -2.93 8.82 -18.95
CA MET A 81 -3.60 8.54 -17.67
C MET A 81 -4.95 7.84 -17.88
N ARG A 82 -5.77 8.38 -18.80
CA ARG A 82 -7.07 7.81 -19.16
C ARG A 82 -6.93 6.41 -19.77
N THR A 83 -5.96 6.21 -20.65
CA THR A 83 -5.71 4.93 -21.31
C THR A 83 -5.31 3.85 -20.30
N ILE A 84 -4.42 4.17 -19.37
CA ILE A 84 -3.99 3.23 -18.32
C ILE A 84 -5.17 2.86 -17.41
N ALA A 85 -5.95 3.85 -16.95
CA ALA A 85 -7.13 3.60 -16.14
C ALA A 85 -8.16 2.73 -16.87
N LYS A 86 -8.40 2.98 -18.16
CA LYS A 86 -9.32 2.19 -18.98
C LYS A 86 -8.92 0.70 -19.03
N ARG A 87 -7.62 0.39 -19.20
CA ARG A 87 -7.12 -0.98 -19.21
C ARG A 87 -7.35 -1.72 -17.89
N ILE A 88 -7.24 -1.00 -16.75
CA ILE A 88 -7.54 -1.56 -15.43
C ILE A 88 -9.04 -1.86 -15.32
N ILE A 89 -9.90 -0.95 -15.75
CA ILE A 89 -11.37 -1.14 -15.77
C ILE A 89 -11.73 -2.36 -16.63
N GLU A 90 -11.21 -2.44 -17.85
CA GLU A 90 -11.44 -3.57 -18.76
C GLU A 90 -11.04 -4.92 -18.13
N ASN A 91 -10.01 -4.96 -17.30
CA ASN A 91 -9.68 -6.16 -16.53
C ASN A 91 -10.70 -6.51 -15.44
N VAL A 92 -11.21 -5.51 -14.70
CA VAL A 92 -12.27 -5.74 -13.71
C VAL A 92 -13.51 -6.33 -14.38
N GLU A 93 -13.91 -5.77 -15.52
CA GLU A 93 -15.06 -6.21 -16.30
C GLU A 93 -14.83 -7.61 -16.91
N ARG A 94 -13.69 -7.83 -17.57
CA ARG A 94 -13.32 -9.10 -18.20
C ARG A 94 -13.32 -10.26 -17.20
N LEU A 95 -12.79 -10.01 -16.00
CA LEU A 95 -12.72 -11.00 -14.93
C LEU A 95 -13.97 -11.01 -14.05
N ASN A 96 -14.94 -10.12 -14.30
CA ASN A 96 -16.16 -9.98 -13.53
C ASN A 96 -15.90 -9.89 -12.02
N CYS A 97 -14.91 -9.05 -11.63
CA CYS A 97 -14.60 -8.80 -10.25
C CYS A 97 -15.54 -7.75 -9.64
N GLN A 98 -15.81 -7.85 -8.34
CA GLN A 98 -16.73 -6.94 -7.63
C GLN A 98 -16.03 -5.66 -7.16
N ALA A 99 -14.72 -5.71 -7.02
CA ALA A 99 -13.92 -4.57 -6.54
C ALA A 99 -12.49 -4.60 -7.09
N LEU A 100 -11.85 -3.45 -7.01
CA LEU A 100 -10.46 -3.21 -7.40
C LEU A 100 -9.65 -2.81 -6.16
N LEU A 101 -8.50 -3.44 -5.94
CA LEU A 101 -7.49 -3.03 -4.97
C LEU A 101 -6.20 -2.66 -5.69
N LEU A 102 -5.68 -1.47 -5.39
CA LEU A 102 -4.38 -0.99 -5.87
C LEU A 102 -3.43 -0.86 -4.65
N PRO A 103 -2.79 -1.96 -4.24
CA PRO A 103 -2.07 -2.00 -2.97
C PRO A 103 -0.68 -1.36 -3.01
N GLU A 104 -0.18 -1.03 -4.19
CA GLU A 104 1.20 -0.62 -4.41
C GLU A 104 1.55 0.70 -3.75
N CYS A 105 0.66 1.69 -3.85
CA CYS A 105 0.88 3.00 -3.25
C CYS A 105 -0.33 3.91 -3.39
N GLY A 106 -0.34 4.99 -2.62
CA GLY A 106 -1.35 6.03 -2.74
C GLY A 106 -1.41 6.70 -4.12
N HIS A 107 -0.32 6.63 -4.92
CA HIS A 107 -0.34 7.16 -6.28
C HIS A 107 -1.26 6.34 -7.20
N ALA A 108 -1.13 5.02 -7.20
CA ALA A 108 -1.97 4.14 -8.01
C ALA A 108 -3.45 4.31 -7.63
N TYR A 109 -3.76 4.27 -6.35
CA TYR A 109 -5.10 4.52 -5.82
C TYR A 109 -5.65 5.89 -6.26
N TYR A 110 -4.90 6.97 -5.98
CA TYR A 110 -5.33 8.34 -6.29
C TYR A 110 -5.56 8.53 -7.80
N ALA A 111 -4.59 8.12 -8.62
CA ALA A 111 -4.66 8.32 -10.07
C ALA A 111 -5.81 7.54 -10.70
N THR A 112 -6.02 6.30 -10.30
CA THR A 112 -7.10 5.46 -10.82
C THR A 112 -8.45 5.99 -10.38
N ARG A 113 -8.63 6.32 -9.10
CA ARG A 113 -9.88 6.90 -8.60
C ARG A 113 -10.19 8.22 -9.28
N TYR A 114 -9.20 9.12 -9.42
CA TYR A 114 -9.38 10.39 -10.15
C TYR A 114 -9.82 10.16 -11.59
N ALA A 115 -9.20 9.20 -12.29
CA ALA A 115 -9.55 8.88 -13.67
C ALA A 115 -10.97 8.33 -13.80
N LEU A 116 -11.38 7.45 -12.87
CA LEU A 116 -12.73 6.90 -12.85
C LEU A 116 -13.76 8.01 -12.60
N GLU A 117 -13.60 8.82 -11.57
CA GLU A 117 -14.54 9.91 -11.26
C GLU A 117 -14.67 10.91 -12.42
N ARG A 118 -13.59 11.16 -13.17
CA ARG A 118 -13.55 12.15 -14.24
C ARG A 118 -14.01 11.63 -15.59
N TRP A 119 -13.66 10.39 -15.96
CA TRP A 119 -13.86 9.90 -17.33
C TRP A 119 -14.66 8.61 -17.43
N PHE A 120 -14.88 7.92 -16.33
CA PHE A 120 -15.57 6.62 -16.28
C PHE A 120 -16.48 6.51 -15.03
N PRO A 121 -17.34 7.55 -14.75
CA PRO A 121 -18.14 7.54 -13.52
C PRO A 121 -19.13 6.37 -13.45
N GLU A 122 -19.53 5.81 -14.59
CA GLU A 122 -20.37 4.62 -14.67
C GLU A 122 -19.70 3.37 -14.08
N SER A 123 -18.38 3.26 -14.19
CA SER A 123 -17.63 2.13 -13.64
C SER A 123 -17.69 2.10 -12.10
N LEU A 124 -17.78 3.27 -11.46
CA LEU A 124 -17.93 3.35 -9.99
C LEU A 124 -19.28 2.84 -9.48
N GLN A 125 -20.27 2.68 -10.36
CA GLN A 125 -21.55 2.05 -10.04
C GLN A 125 -21.49 0.52 -10.19
N GLN A 126 -20.51 0.00 -10.91
CA GLN A 126 -20.37 -1.42 -11.20
C GLN A 126 -19.45 -2.14 -10.21
N PHE A 127 -18.38 -1.47 -9.75
CA PHE A 127 -17.44 -2.03 -8.80
C PHE A 127 -16.88 -0.98 -7.84
N ARG A 128 -16.47 -1.43 -6.66
CA ARG A 128 -15.84 -0.59 -5.63
C ARG A 128 -14.33 -0.51 -5.85
N ILE A 129 -13.73 0.66 -5.57
CA ILE A 129 -12.28 0.79 -5.40
C ILE A 129 -11.99 0.78 -3.90
N TYR A 130 -11.18 -0.18 -3.45
CA TYR A 130 -10.67 -0.21 -2.09
C TYR A 130 -9.37 0.58 -1.97
N SER A 131 -9.26 1.39 -0.92
CA SER A 131 -7.96 1.75 -0.40
C SER A 131 -7.39 0.58 0.43
N VAL A 132 -6.08 0.57 0.65
CA VAL A 132 -5.47 -0.40 1.56
C VAL A 132 -6.01 -0.29 2.98
N PHE A 133 -6.38 0.91 3.40
CA PHE A 133 -6.95 1.17 4.73
C PHE A 133 -8.35 0.60 4.87
N ASP A 134 -9.24 0.91 3.91
CA ASP A 134 -10.62 0.41 3.94
C ASP A 134 -10.66 -1.12 4.00
N LEU A 135 -9.82 -1.78 3.19
CA LEU A 135 -9.81 -3.22 3.13
C LEU A 135 -9.28 -3.86 4.43
N LEU A 136 -8.18 -3.33 4.96
CA LEU A 136 -7.58 -3.87 6.19
C LEU A 136 -8.48 -3.65 7.41
N LEU A 137 -9.11 -2.47 7.51
CA LEU A 137 -10.09 -2.19 8.57
C LEU A 137 -11.33 -3.08 8.43
N GLU A 138 -11.85 -3.27 7.21
CA GLU A 138 -12.95 -4.19 6.95
C GLU A 138 -12.63 -5.61 7.45
N TYR A 139 -11.43 -6.10 7.18
CA TYR A 139 -11.01 -7.42 7.64
C TYR A 139 -10.94 -7.53 9.17
N LEU A 140 -10.42 -6.49 9.85
CA LEU A 140 -10.37 -6.44 11.31
C LEU A 140 -11.79 -6.36 11.92
N ASP A 141 -12.62 -5.46 11.42
CA ASP A 141 -13.98 -5.21 11.92
C ASP A 141 -14.89 -6.45 11.75
N GLN A 142 -14.70 -7.17 10.65
CA GLN A 142 -15.44 -8.42 10.38
C GLN A 142 -14.83 -9.64 11.07
N GLY A 143 -13.69 -9.48 11.76
CA GLY A 143 -12.97 -10.58 12.40
C GLY A 143 -12.37 -11.58 11.42
N ARG A 144 -12.21 -11.22 10.14
CA ARG A 144 -11.58 -12.06 9.11
C ARG A 144 -10.09 -12.21 9.35
N ILE A 145 -9.45 -11.18 9.92
CA ILE A 145 -8.10 -11.25 10.47
C ILE A 145 -8.10 -10.79 11.93
N ARG A 146 -7.13 -11.28 12.68
CA ARG A 146 -6.83 -10.84 14.05
C ARG A 146 -5.34 -10.58 14.15
N VAL A 147 -4.95 -9.57 14.92
CA VAL A 147 -3.56 -9.13 15.07
C VAL A 147 -3.13 -9.12 16.53
N ASP A 148 -1.85 -9.38 16.77
CA ASP A 148 -1.23 -9.32 18.10
C ASP A 148 -0.32 -8.09 18.18
N PRO A 149 -0.70 -7.05 18.96
CA PRO A 149 0.14 -5.85 19.12
C PRO A 149 1.46 -6.13 19.86
N ALA A 150 1.61 -7.29 20.51
CA ALA A 150 2.83 -7.65 21.22
C ALA A 150 3.97 -8.08 20.29
N VAL A 151 3.70 -8.29 19.01
CA VAL A 151 4.74 -8.59 18.01
C VAL A 151 5.68 -7.38 17.82
N HIS A 152 5.14 -6.16 17.91
CA HIS A 152 5.88 -4.92 17.73
C HIS A 152 5.98 -4.17 19.07
N ASP A 153 7.09 -4.34 19.77
CA ASP A 153 7.37 -3.71 21.07
C ASP A 153 8.01 -2.32 20.97
N ARG A 154 8.43 -1.93 19.76
CA ARG A 154 9.07 -0.65 19.48
C ARG A 154 8.06 0.49 19.44
N LEU A 155 8.55 1.71 19.74
CA LEU A 155 7.76 2.92 19.55
C LEU A 155 7.54 3.15 18.05
N ALA A 156 6.31 2.98 17.59
CA ALA A 156 5.91 3.13 16.21
C ALA A 156 5.36 4.53 15.93
N THR A 157 5.50 4.96 14.68
CA THR A 157 4.85 6.15 14.14
C THR A 157 4.30 5.87 12.74
N PHE A 158 3.32 6.67 12.32
CA PHE A 158 2.75 6.58 10.98
C PHE A 158 3.14 7.80 10.14
N HIS A 159 3.66 7.56 8.94
CA HIS A 159 3.90 8.61 7.95
C HIS A 159 2.71 8.77 7.02
N ASP A 160 2.00 9.89 7.14
CA ASP A 160 0.88 10.25 6.27
C ASP A 160 1.39 10.47 4.83
N SER A 161 1.15 9.53 3.94
CA SER A 161 1.55 9.66 2.54
C SER A 161 0.64 10.65 1.80
N CYS A 162 1.24 11.53 0.98
CA CYS A 162 0.54 12.67 0.41
C CYS A 162 -0.64 12.31 -0.50
N ASN A 163 -0.56 11.21 -1.26
CA ASN A 163 -1.64 10.83 -2.18
C ASN A 163 -2.86 10.26 -1.45
N TYR A 164 -2.66 9.47 -0.39
CA TYR A 164 -3.76 9.01 0.47
C TYR A 164 -4.28 10.10 1.42
N GLY A 165 -3.39 10.98 1.90
CA GLY A 165 -3.74 12.07 2.81
C GLY A 165 -4.23 13.31 2.07
N ARG A 166 -3.42 14.37 2.04
CA ARG A 166 -3.80 15.70 1.55
C ARG A 166 -4.41 15.73 0.16
N LYS A 167 -3.84 14.99 -0.80
CA LYS A 167 -4.37 14.99 -2.18
C LYS A 167 -5.75 14.35 -2.26
N SER A 168 -5.94 13.23 -1.59
CA SER A 168 -7.26 12.58 -1.51
C SER A 168 -8.27 13.47 -0.79
N LEU A 169 -7.90 14.11 0.31
CA LEU A 169 -8.75 15.06 1.01
C LEU A 169 -9.21 16.20 0.08
N GLN A 170 -8.26 16.84 -0.62
CA GLN A 170 -8.55 17.97 -1.50
C GLN A 170 -9.40 17.57 -2.72
N THR A 171 -9.23 16.36 -3.23
CA THR A 171 -9.86 15.93 -4.48
C THR A 171 -11.18 15.19 -4.24
N PHE A 172 -11.21 14.33 -3.21
CA PHE A 172 -12.31 13.40 -2.95
C PHE A 172 -13.07 13.72 -1.65
N GLY A 173 -12.65 14.75 -0.91
CA GLY A 173 -13.27 15.13 0.38
C GLY A 173 -12.91 14.22 1.54
N HIS A 174 -12.01 13.23 1.35
CA HIS A 174 -11.54 12.32 2.39
C HIS A 174 -10.04 12.05 2.28
N GLY A 175 -9.34 12.15 3.40
CA GLY A 175 -7.93 11.80 3.54
C GLY A 175 -7.76 10.71 4.60
N TYR A 176 -7.01 9.67 4.27
CA TYR A 176 -6.77 8.50 5.13
C TYR A 176 -5.73 8.81 6.20
N PHE A 177 -6.10 9.55 7.22
CA PHE A 177 -5.22 9.93 8.33
C PHE A 177 -5.43 9.08 9.56
N ASP A 178 -6.67 8.94 9.99
CA ASP A 178 -7.02 8.24 11.24
C ASP A 178 -7.07 6.73 11.03
N GLU A 179 -7.41 6.28 9.83
CA GLU A 179 -7.45 4.88 9.46
C GLU A 179 -6.06 4.23 9.55
N GLY A 180 -5.01 4.91 9.05
CA GLY A 180 -3.64 4.45 9.17
C GLY A 180 -3.18 4.34 10.63
N ARG A 181 -3.57 5.32 11.45
CA ARG A 181 -3.29 5.32 12.89
C ARG A 181 -4.01 4.21 13.64
N ALA A 182 -5.27 3.95 13.28
CA ALA A 182 -6.06 2.86 13.86
C ALA A 182 -5.38 1.50 13.59
N LEU A 183 -4.96 1.26 12.36
CA LEU A 183 -4.26 0.04 11.97
C LEU A 183 -2.91 -0.11 12.70
N VAL A 184 -2.10 0.95 12.78
CA VAL A 184 -0.82 0.87 13.49
C VAL A 184 -1.03 0.62 14.97
N ARG A 185 -2.02 1.26 15.61
CA ARG A 185 -2.34 1.03 17.02
C ARG A 185 -2.91 -0.36 17.29
N ALA A 186 -3.59 -0.97 16.31
CA ALA A 186 -4.03 -2.36 16.43
C ALA A 186 -2.85 -3.35 16.41
N CYS A 187 -1.75 -3.00 15.73
CA CYS A 187 -0.57 -3.86 15.57
C CYS A 187 0.60 -3.54 16.51
N CYS A 188 0.60 -2.40 17.20
CA CYS A 188 1.72 -1.93 18.02
C CYS A 188 1.26 -1.49 19.40
N GLN A 189 2.01 -1.91 20.44
CA GLN A 189 1.72 -1.48 21.82
C GLN A 189 2.06 -0.02 22.10
N LYS A 190 3.02 0.55 21.38
CA LYS A 190 3.54 1.89 21.60
C LYS A 190 3.46 2.70 20.31
N TYR A 191 2.83 3.86 20.40
CA TYR A 191 2.63 4.72 19.25
C TYR A 191 2.82 6.20 19.59
N VAL A 192 3.41 6.96 18.68
CA VAL A 192 3.54 8.41 18.75
C VAL A 192 3.23 9.03 17.39
N ASP A 193 2.50 10.13 17.36
CA ASP A 193 2.31 10.90 16.13
C ASP A 193 3.56 11.72 15.78
N LEU A 194 3.82 11.90 14.50
CA LEU A 194 4.77 12.90 14.01
C LEU A 194 4.16 14.30 14.19
N VAL A 195 4.98 15.30 14.52
CA VAL A 195 4.51 16.67 14.68
C VAL A 195 5.26 17.59 13.71
N PRO A 196 4.53 18.30 12.82
CA PRO A 196 3.09 18.22 12.52
C PRO A 196 2.70 16.92 11.82
N ASP A 197 1.42 16.57 11.90
CA ASP A 197 0.86 15.34 11.30
C ASP A 197 -0.29 15.64 10.34
N ARG A 198 -0.93 14.60 9.81
CA ARG A 198 -2.12 14.68 8.92
C ARG A 198 -1.91 15.64 7.75
N GLU A 199 -2.76 16.67 7.64
CA GLU A 199 -2.69 17.65 6.55
C GLU A 199 -1.41 18.48 6.57
N GLU A 200 -0.89 18.78 7.76
CA GLU A 200 0.33 19.56 7.98
C GLU A 200 1.62 18.72 7.87
N ASN A 201 1.49 17.40 7.70
CA ASN A 201 2.60 16.48 7.66
C ASN A 201 3.65 16.84 6.60
N TYR A 202 4.92 16.69 6.94
CA TYR A 202 6.02 16.93 6.00
C TYR A 202 6.15 15.80 4.97
N CYS A 203 6.47 16.17 3.73
CA CYS A 203 6.71 15.22 2.64
C CYS A 203 8.00 14.43 2.85
N CYS A 204 8.02 13.16 2.40
CA CYS A 204 9.24 12.35 2.38
C CYS A 204 10.27 12.79 1.32
N GLY A 205 9.84 13.58 0.32
CA GLY A 205 10.70 14.08 -0.75
C GLY A 205 10.71 13.22 -2.04
N ALA A 206 10.05 12.06 -2.07
CA ALA A 206 10.17 11.11 -3.20
C ALA A 206 8.95 11.05 -4.13
N GLY A 207 7.94 11.88 -3.90
CA GLY A 207 6.70 11.88 -4.69
C GLY A 207 6.84 12.49 -6.08
N GLY A 208 5.71 12.49 -6.83
CA GLY A 208 5.61 13.14 -8.12
C GLY A 208 6.51 12.57 -9.22
N GLY A 209 6.88 11.29 -9.14
CA GLY A 209 7.79 10.66 -10.11
C GLY A 209 9.29 10.90 -9.84
N ALA A 210 9.65 11.70 -8.81
CA ALA A 210 11.04 12.04 -8.51
C ALA A 210 11.94 10.81 -8.27
N TRP A 211 11.35 9.70 -7.80
CA TRP A 211 12.08 8.44 -7.61
C TRP A 211 12.55 7.81 -8.93
N ALA A 212 11.86 8.06 -10.03
CA ALA A 212 12.22 7.53 -11.35
C ALA A 212 13.33 8.32 -12.06
N TYR A 213 13.76 9.45 -11.47
CA TYR A 213 14.77 10.34 -12.05
C TYR A 213 16.05 10.39 -11.19
N PRO A 214 17.20 10.81 -11.75
CA PRO A 214 18.49 10.88 -11.04
C PRO A 214 18.58 12.07 -10.07
N PHE A 215 17.52 12.39 -9.35
CA PHE A 215 17.44 13.53 -8.41
C PHE A 215 17.60 13.06 -6.95
N ALA A 216 18.58 12.21 -6.69
CA ALA A 216 18.78 11.68 -5.33
C ALA A 216 19.12 12.75 -4.31
N ALA A 217 19.98 13.70 -4.68
CA ALA A 217 20.38 14.80 -3.80
C ALA A 217 19.22 15.73 -3.45
N GLU A 218 18.42 16.07 -4.45
CA GLU A 218 17.22 16.91 -4.29
C GLU A 218 16.17 16.22 -3.43
N ARG A 219 15.95 14.93 -3.65
CA ARG A 219 15.00 14.15 -2.81
C ARG A 219 15.45 14.14 -1.35
N VAL A 220 16.73 13.92 -1.09
CA VAL A 220 17.30 13.95 0.27
C VAL A 220 17.18 15.32 0.88
N PHE A 221 17.54 16.37 0.12
CA PHE A 221 17.41 17.76 0.58
C PHE A 221 15.97 18.11 0.97
N HIS A 222 14.99 17.77 0.12
CA HIS A 222 13.57 18.00 0.44
C HIS A 222 13.07 17.12 1.59
N GLY A 223 13.56 15.88 1.69
CA GLY A 223 13.21 14.96 2.76
C GLY A 223 13.85 15.25 4.13
N ARG A 224 14.84 16.15 4.21
CA ARG A 224 15.59 16.45 5.45
C ARG A 224 14.69 16.88 6.62
N ILE A 225 13.60 17.60 6.32
CA ILE A 225 12.65 18.05 7.34
C ILE A 225 11.89 16.85 7.91
N LYS A 226 11.50 15.90 7.04
CA LYS A 226 10.89 14.63 7.46
C LYS A 226 11.86 13.80 8.30
N ALA A 227 13.12 13.70 7.92
CA ALA A 227 14.15 12.99 8.68
C ALA A 227 14.28 13.57 10.10
N ARG A 228 14.35 14.91 10.23
CA ARG A 228 14.35 15.59 11.53
C ARG A 228 13.10 15.28 12.35
N GLN A 229 11.92 15.37 11.73
CA GLN A 229 10.64 15.08 12.38
C GLN A 229 10.61 13.64 12.95
N ILE A 230 11.10 12.67 12.19
CA ILE A 230 11.20 11.27 12.64
C ILE A 230 12.18 11.16 13.82
N ALA A 231 13.35 11.77 13.74
CA ALA A 231 14.33 11.76 14.83
C ALA A 231 13.78 12.37 16.13
N GLU A 232 13.10 13.51 16.02
CA GLU A 232 12.49 14.23 17.16
C GLU A 232 11.34 13.47 17.81
N SER A 233 10.62 12.62 17.06
CA SER A 233 9.53 11.79 17.61
C SER A 233 10.02 10.68 18.54
N GLY A 234 11.29 10.29 18.43
CA GLY A 234 11.86 9.15 19.15
C GLY A 234 11.38 7.78 18.64
N ALA A 235 10.57 7.73 17.59
CA ALA A 235 10.08 6.48 16.99
C ALA A 235 11.25 5.60 16.53
N ARG A 236 11.05 4.29 16.64
CA ARG A 236 11.99 3.26 16.17
C ARG A 236 11.42 2.43 15.02
N LEU A 237 10.13 2.54 14.78
CA LEU A 237 9.43 1.93 13.67
C LEU A 237 8.61 3.00 12.95
N VAL A 238 8.88 3.22 11.67
CA VAL A 238 8.12 4.14 10.81
C VAL A 238 7.27 3.32 9.86
N VAL A 239 5.97 3.48 9.93
CA VAL A 239 5.01 2.77 9.08
C VAL A 239 4.44 3.71 8.02
N THR A 240 4.32 3.24 6.80
CA THR A 240 3.71 4.01 5.70
C THR A 240 2.96 3.11 4.72
N ALA A 241 1.94 3.66 4.07
CA ALA A 241 1.16 2.98 3.02
C ALA A 241 1.58 3.39 1.60
N CYS A 242 2.84 3.77 1.40
CA CYS A 242 3.32 4.24 0.11
C CYS A 242 4.72 3.73 -0.19
N HIS A 243 4.88 3.07 -1.34
CA HIS A 243 6.14 2.48 -1.79
C HIS A 243 7.28 3.52 -1.86
N ASN A 244 7.03 4.64 -2.55
CA ASN A 244 8.04 5.70 -2.67
C ASN A 244 8.41 6.31 -1.31
N CYS A 245 7.47 6.44 -0.38
CA CYS A 245 7.76 6.96 0.96
C CYS A 245 8.61 5.96 1.77
N ARG A 246 8.25 4.67 1.73
CA ARG A 246 9.02 3.61 2.40
C ARG A 246 10.46 3.62 1.90
N ASP A 247 10.67 3.56 0.59
CA ASP A 247 11.99 3.53 -0.01
C ASP A 247 12.80 4.80 0.26
N GLN A 248 12.17 5.95 0.18
CA GLN A 248 12.86 7.21 0.47
C GLN A 248 13.32 7.27 1.92
N ILE A 249 12.48 6.89 2.86
CA ILE A 249 12.82 6.92 4.28
C ILE A 249 13.87 5.85 4.58
N GLU A 250 13.68 4.59 4.13
CA GLU A 250 14.57 3.47 4.43
C GLU A 250 15.91 3.58 3.69
N LYS A 251 15.89 3.80 2.36
CA LYS A 251 17.08 3.70 1.51
C LYS A 251 17.88 5.00 1.43
N SER A 252 17.22 6.16 1.65
CA SER A 252 17.84 7.47 1.50
C SER A 252 17.97 8.21 2.82
N LEU A 253 16.85 8.59 3.46
CA LEU A 253 16.88 9.46 4.65
C LEU A 253 17.52 8.77 5.86
N LYS A 254 17.20 7.49 6.10
CA LYS A 254 17.79 6.71 7.19
C LYS A 254 19.31 6.69 7.13
N ARG A 255 19.86 6.46 5.93
CA ARG A 255 21.32 6.41 5.73
C ARG A 255 21.96 7.80 5.84
N GLU A 256 21.39 8.80 5.14
CA GLU A 256 21.96 10.15 5.09
C GLU A 256 21.96 10.84 6.46
N PHE A 257 20.88 10.67 7.23
CA PHE A 257 20.71 11.33 8.54
C PHE A 257 20.98 10.39 9.72
N ASN A 258 21.54 9.20 9.46
CA ASN A 258 21.90 8.19 10.47
C ASN A 258 20.74 7.89 11.46
N LEU A 259 19.54 7.70 10.93
CA LEU A 259 18.36 7.44 11.75
C LEU A 259 18.37 5.98 12.22
N ASN A 260 18.23 5.78 13.54
CA ASN A 260 18.12 4.43 14.12
C ASN A 260 16.65 3.98 14.13
N ILE A 261 16.13 3.64 12.96
CA ILE A 261 14.73 3.25 12.72
C ILE A 261 14.65 2.02 11.81
N GLU A 262 13.55 1.31 11.87
CA GLU A 262 13.07 0.43 10.83
C GLU A 262 11.89 1.08 10.10
N VAL A 263 11.68 0.71 8.83
CA VAL A 263 10.61 1.27 8.01
C VAL A 263 9.84 0.12 7.37
N GLU A 264 8.56 0.02 7.67
CA GLU A 264 7.69 -1.04 7.17
C GLU A 264 6.52 -0.46 6.36
N PHE A 265 6.01 -1.28 5.44
CA PHE A 265 4.70 -1.02 4.87
C PHE A 265 3.61 -1.28 5.91
N LEU A 266 2.49 -0.58 5.78
CA LEU A 266 1.34 -0.81 6.64
C LEU A 266 0.82 -2.26 6.56
N TRP A 267 0.78 -2.82 5.37
CA TRP A 267 0.37 -4.22 5.17
C TRP A 267 1.44 -5.23 5.62
N GLU A 268 2.71 -4.90 5.57
CA GLU A 268 3.77 -5.70 6.17
C GLU A 268 3.59 -5.79 7.69
N LEU A 269 3.37 -4.64 8.35
CA LEU A 269 3.08 -4.57 9.77
C LEU A 269 1.88 -5.45 10.15
N VAL A 270 0.78 -5.35 9.40
CA VAL A 270 -0.42 -6.17 9.62
C VAL A 270 -0.12 -7.65 9.42
N ALA A 271 0.56 -8.03 8.32
CA ALA A 271 0.90 -9.41 8.02
C ALA A 271 1.79 -10.06 9.08
N ARG A 272 2.77 -9.33 9.60
CA ARG A 272 3.65 -9.78 10.70
C ARG A 272 2.91 -9.94 12.02
N SER A 273 1.85 -9.17 12.23
CA SER A 273 1.04 -9.19 13.45
C SER A 273 -0.09 -10.24 13.42
N LEU A 274 -0.30 -10.94 12.31
CA LEU A 274 -1.41 -11.89 12.17
C LEU A 274 -1.36 -13.00 13.23
N LEU A 275 -2.50 -13.29 13.82
CA LEU A 275 -2.73 -14.46 14.64
C LEU A 275 -3.30 -15.59 13.78
N THR A 276 -2.86 -16.82 14.01
CA THR A 276 -3.50 -17.99 13.42
C THR A 276 -4.95 -18.12 13.90
N ARG A 277 -5.77 -18.88 13.16
CA ARG A 277 -7.18 -19.13 13.54
C ARG A 277 -7.30 -19.74 14.94
N ASP A 278 -6.30 -20.51 15.36
CA ASP A 278 -6.24 -21.17 16.69
C ASP A 278 -5.60 -20.28 17.77
N GLY A 279 -5.28 -19.02 17.46
CA GLY A 279 -4.72 -18.06 18.41
C GLY A 279 -3.20 -18.15 18.60
N GLY A 280 -2.50 -18.97 17.83
CA GLY A 280 -1.03 -18.98 17.75
C GLY A 280 -0.52 -17.81 16.88
N ARG A 281 0.80 -17.57 16.91
CA ARG A 281 1.45 -16.65 15.93
C ARG A 281 1.64 -17.38 14.60
N SER A 282 1.32 -16.69 13.49
CA SER A 282 1.50 -17.21 12.12
C SER A 282 2.97 -17.12 11.69
#